data_10bcf2e207faa42dc391f886555887f2
#
_entry.id   10bcf2e207faa42dc391f886555887f2
#
_cell.length_a   1.000
_cell.length_b   1.000
_cell.length_c   1.000
_cell.angle_alpha   90.00
_cell.angle_beta   90.00
_cell.angle_gamma   90.00
#
_symmetry.space_group_name_H-M   'P 1'
#
loop_
_entity.id
_entity.type
_entity.pdbx_description
1 polymer ?
#
loop_
_entity_poly.entity_id
_entity_poly.type
_entity_poly.pdbx_seq_one_letter_code
_entity_poly.pdbx_strand_id
1 'polypeptide(L)'
;MIPAAFDYVRAGSAAEAIDLIGQYGDEAKFLAGGHSLVPAMKLRLAQPTVLVDIGRVADLSYIREDGDQIAIGALTRHMDVENSPVLAEHVPLLAHAAGHVGDPQVRHRGTIGGSLAHADPASDLPATTLALGATYVAQGPNGTREIAAADFYHGYFTSALAPDEMLTEIRVPKMGGAGWSFQKFNRRAQDWAIVGVAAWQRGSECGVGLVNMASTPVLASSVASAVAGGAS
;
A
#
# COMPACT_ATOMS: atom_id res chain seq x y z
N MET A 1 -20.79 -0.20 16.09
CA MET A 1 -20.48 0.84 17.11
C MET A 1 -20.24 2.17 16.42
N ILE A 2 -20.41 3.28 17.12
CA ILE A 2 -20.17 4.63 16.61
C ILE A 2 -18.78 5.08 17.07
N PRO A 3 -17.95 5.70 16.21
CA PRO A 3 -16.67 6.29 16.62
C PRO A 3 -16.80 7.28 17.79
N ALA A 4 -15.70 7.61 18.47
CA ALA A 4 -15.64 8.79 19.33
C ALA A 4 -15.93 10.04 18.50
N ALA A 5 -16.33 11.13 19.13
CA ALA A 5 -16.47 12.42 18.46
C ALA A 5 -15.12 12.87 17.86
N PHE A 6 -15.15 13.46 16.69
CA PHE A 6 -13.98 14.00 16.01
C PHE A 6 -14.40 15.19 15.15
N ASP A 7 -13.47 16.09 14.92
CA ASP A 7 -13.60 17.15 13.96
C ASP A 7 -13.15 16.67 12.57
N TYR A 8 -13.69 17.28 11.53
CA TYR A 8 -13.42 16.89 10.15
C TYR A 8 -13.01 18.12 9.34
N VAL A 9 -11.83 18.04 8.76
CA VAL A 9 -11.31 19.05 7.83
C VAL A 9 -10.95 18.39 6.51
N ARG A 10 -11.07 19.11 5.42
CA ARG A 10 -10.74 18.59 4.09
C ARG A 10 -9.57 19.38 3.52
N ALA A 11 -8.58 18.65 2.99
CA ALA A 11 -7.48 19.22 2.23
C ALA A 11 -7.79 19.20 0.73
N GLY A 12 -7.43 20.25 0.03
CA GLY A 12 -7.52 20.37 -1.42
C GLY A 12 -6.22 20.00 -2.14
N SER A 13 -5.11 19.86 -1.42
CA SER A 13 -3.80 19.48 -1.95
C SER A 13 -2.99 18.69 -0.94
N ALA A 14 -1.90 18.05 -1.41
CA ALA A 14 -0.95 17.38 -0.53
C ALA A 14 -0.27 18.35 0.45
N ALA A 15 0.10 19.52 -0.02
CA ALA A 15 0.72 20.55 0.81
C ALA A 15 -0.22 20.99 1.94
N GLU A 16 -1.47 21.33 1.61
CA GLU A 16 -2.48 21.69 2.62
C GLU A 16 -2.73 20.56 3.63
N ALA A 17 -2.73 19.30 3.17
CA ALA A 17 -2.89 18.14 4.06
C ALA A 17 -1.75 18.02 5.07
N ILE A 18 -0.51 18.27 4.63
CA ILE A 18 0.70 18.28 5.48
C ILE A 18 0.65 19.45 6.47
N ASP A 19 0.26 20.63 6.03
CA ASP A 19 0.10 21.79 6.90
C ASP A 19 -0.95 21.55 7.99
N LEU A 20 -2.10 20.96 7.62
CA LEU A 20 -3.16 20.60 8.56
C LEU A 20 -2.72 19.54 9.58
N ILE A 21 -2.03 18.48 9.13
CA ILE A 21 -1.54 17.45 10.06
C ILE A 21 -0.50 18.05 11.01
N GLY A 22 0.36 18.93 10.55
CA GLY A 22 1.33 19.67 11.36
C GLY A 22 0.66 20.58 12.39
N GLN A 23 -0.44 21.24 12.01
CA GLN A 23 -1.21 22.11 12.90
C GLN A 23 -1.88 21.36 14.04
N TYR A 24 -2.46 20.17 13.77
CA TYR A 24 -3.20 19.38 14.76
C TYR A 24 -2.31 18.34 15.47
N GLY A 25 -1.12 18.02 14.93
CA GLY A 25 -0.17 17.08 15.52
C GLY A 25 -0.74 15.69 15.73
N ASP A 26 -0.41 15.07 16.85
CA ASP A 26 -0.78 13.68 17.16
C ASP A 26 -2.31 13.45 17.29
N GLU A 27 -3.08 14.50 17.45
CA GLU A 27 -4.54 14.42 17.52
C GLU A 27 -5.19 14.11 16.17
N ALA A 28 -4.49 14.35 15.06
CA ALA A 28 -5.02 14.19 13.73
C ALA A 28 -4.55 12.91 13.04
N LYS A 29 -5.38 12.43 12.09
CA LYS A 29 -5.03 11.36 11.16
C LYS A 29 -5.54 11.67 9.76
N PHE A 30 -4.74 11.30 8.74
CA PHE A 30 -5.19 11.34 7.36
C PHE A 30 -6.31 10.34 7.11
N LEU A 31 -7.35 10.79 6.42
CA LEU A 31 -8.44 9.96 5.94
C LEU A 31 -8.39 9.88 4.42
N ALA A 32 -7.90 8.76 3.89
CA ALA A 32 -7.93 8.43 2.45
C ALA A 32 -9.20 7.65 2.10
N GLY A 33 -9.09 6.33 1.88
CA GLY A 33 -10.23 5.44 1.61
C GLY A 33 -11.10 5.11 2.82
N GLY A 34 -10.55 5.22 4.02
CA GLY A 34 -11.25 4.99 5.29
C GLY A 34 -11.47 3.53 5.66
N HIS A 35 -11.04 2.56 4.84
CA HIS A 35 -11.37 1.15 5.03
C HIS A 35 -10.52 0.40 6.08
N SER A 36 -9.50 1.05 6.62
CA SER A 36 -8.79 0.60 7.83
C SER A 36 -9.09 1.53 9.01
N LEU A 37 -8.96 2.85 8.81
CA LEU A 37 -9.12 3.82 9.88
C LEU A 37 -10.55 3.85 10.47
N VAL A 38 -11.58 3.90 9.62
CA VAL A 38 -12.97 3.99 10.11
C VAL A 38 -13.40 2.73 10.89
N PRO A 39 -13.11 1.49 10.44
CA PRO A 39 -13.30 0.29 11.27
C PRO A 39 -12.56 0.35 12.60
N ALA A 40 -11.28 0.75 12.62
CA ALA A 40 -10.51 0.90 13.85
C ALA A 40 -11.14 1.94 14.80
N MET A 41 -11.62 3.06 14.27
CA MET A 41 -12.35 4.07 15.05
C MET A 41 -13.67 3.52 15.62
N LYS A 42 -14.42 2.76 14.84
CA LYS A 42 -15.67 2.11 15.32
C LYS A 42 -15.41 1.13 16.45
N LEU A 43 -14.26 0.46 16.46
CA LEU A 43 -13.82 -0.45 17.51
C LEU A 43 -13.09 0.26 18.66
N ARG A 44 -12.91 1.57 18.59
CA ARG A 44 -12.16 2.39 19.56
C ARG A 44 -10.68 2.02 19.68
N LEU A 45 -10.13 1.35 18.67
CA LEU A 45 -8.69 1.03 18.58
C LEU A 45 -7.89 2.25 18.09
N ALA A 46 -8.51 3.15 17.36
CA ALA A 46 -8.00 4.48 17.00
C ALA A 46 -9.01 5.54 17.42
N GLN A 47 -8.56 6.61 18.03
CA GLN A 47 -9.43 7.69 18.50
C GLN A 47 -8.83 9.07 18.19
N PRO A 48 -8.55 9.38 16.90
CA PRO A 48 -8.13 10.72 16.53
C PRO A 48 -9.26 11.70 16.85
N THR A 49 -8.90 12.90 17.29
CA THR A 49 -9.87 13.98 17.52
C THR A 49 -10.11 14.81 16.27
N VAL A 50 -9.21 14.72 15.27
CA VAL A 50 -9.33 15.39 13.96
C VAL A 50 -9.07 14.41 12.82
N LEU A 51 -9.92 14.42 11.81
CA LEU A 51 -9.68 13.75 10.54
C LEU A 51 -9.36 14.75 9.45
N VAL A 52 -8.18 14.62 8.84
CA VAL A 52 -7.78 15.36 7.64
C VAL A 52 -8.12 14.52 6.41
N ASP A 53 -9.24 14.84 5.76
CA ASP A 53 -9.69 14.10 4.57
C ASP A 53 -8.88 14.53 3.34
N ILE A 54 -8.12 13.58 2.80
CA ILE A 54 -7.34 13.68 1.57
C ILE A 54 -7.99 12.96 0.39
N GLY A 55 -9.12 12.33 0.59
CA GLY A 55 -9.75 11.42 -0.40
C GLY A 55 -10.18 12.08 -1.72
N ARG A 56 -10.07 13.41 -1.83
CA ARG A 56 -10.39 14.19 -3.02
C ARG A 56 -9.21 14.97 -3.61
N VAL A 57 -8.00 14.75 -3.13
CA VAL A 57 -6.79 15.34 -3.72
C VAL A 57 -6.51 14.60 -5.03
N ALA A 58 -7.02 15.16 -6.13
CA ALA A 58 -7.05 14.49 -7.44
C ALA A 58 -5.65 14.17 -7.98
N ASP A 59 -4.69 15.04 -7.71
CA ASP A 59 -3.30 14.91 -8.17
C ASP A 59 -2.57 13.68 -7.58
N LEU A 60 -3.16 13.01 -6.60
CA LEU A 60 -2.64 11.80 -5.98
C LEU A 60 -3.35 10.51 -6.45
N SER A 61 -4.19 10.58 -7.50
CA SER A 61 -4.89 9.44 -8.07
C SER A 61 -4.59 9.31 -9.56
N TYR A 62 -3.59 8.50 -9.89
CA TYR A 62 -3.15 8.24 -11.27
C TYR A 62 -2.36 6.95 -11.37
N ILE A 63 -2.23 6.43 -12.59
CA ILE A 63 -1.33 5.35 -12.98
C ILE A 63 -0.70 5.77 -14.30
N ARG A 64 0.63 5.88 -14.34
CA ARG A 64 1.36 6.34 -15.53
C ARG A 64 2.67 5.60 -15.69
N GLU A 65 3.11 5.47 -16.92
CA GLU A 65 4.47 5.03 -17.21
C GLU A 65 5.48 6.13 -16.89
N ASP A 66 6.60 5.73 -16.31
CA ASP A 66 7.72 6.60 -15.98
C ASP A 66 9.04 5.85 -16.24
N GLY A 67 9.50 5.89 -17.46
CA GLY A 67 10.69 5.15 -17.90
C GLY A 67 10.51 3.63 -17.78
N ASP A 68 11.34 3.01 -16.96
CA ASP A 68 11.33 1.58 -16.66
C ASP A 68 10.42 1.21 -15.47
N GLN A 69 9.72 2.18 -14.92
CA GLN A 69 8.81 2.02 -13.79
C GLN A 69 7.38 2.42 -14.15
N ILE A 70 6.44 2.05 -13.30
CA ILE A 70 5.08 2.57 -13.27
C ILE A 70 4.94 3.41 -12.01
N ALA A 71 4.55 4.67 -12.17
CA ALA A 71 4.24 5.58 -11.07
C ALA A 71 2.72 5.55 -10.79
N ILE A 72 2.37 5.31 -9.53
CA ILE A 72 1.01 5.17 -9.04
C ILE A 72 0.78 6.17 -7.92
N GLY A 73 -0.17 7.08 -8.07
CA GLY A 73 -0.54 8.01 -7.02
C GLY A 73 -1.13 7.28 -5.81
N ALA A 74 -0.78 7.72 -4.60
CA ALA A 74 -1.13 7.02 -3.37
C ALA A 74 -2.66 6.93 -3.11
N LEU A 75 -3.46 7.82 -3.69
CA LEU A 75 -4.93 7.79 -3.58
C LEU A 75 -5.63 6.99 -4.67
N THR A 76 -4.88 6.35 -5.57
CA THR A 76 -5.44 5.43 -6.57
C THR A 76 -6.17 4.29 -5.87
N ARG A 77 -7.42 4.07 -6.25
CA ARG A 77 -8.28 3.04 -5.64
C ARG A 77 -7.79 1.65 -6.00
N HIS A 78 -8.02 0.69 -5.12
CA HIS A 78 -7.69 -0.72 -5.42
C HIS A 78 -8.38 -1.19 -6.70
N MET A 79 -9.62 -0.75 -6.96
CA MET A 79 -10.35 -1.08 -8.18
C MET A 79 -9.66 -0.51 -9.44
N ASP A 80 -9.10 0.70 -9.36
CA ASP A 80 -8.40 1.31 -10.48
C ASP A 80 -7.05 0.60 -10.73
N VAL A 81 -6.37 0.15 -9.66
CA VAL A 81 -5.17 -0.69 -9.74
C VAL A 81 -5.49 -2.04 -10.38
N GLU A 82 -6.55 -2.72 -9.92
CA GLU A 82 -7.02 -4.02 -10.43
C GLU A 82 -7.32 -3.96 -11.94
N ASN A 83 -8.01 -2.90 -12.39
CA ASN A 83 -8.53 -2.79 -13.75
C ASN A 83 -7.64 -1.94 -14.69
N SER A 84 -6.46 -1.55 -14.26
CA SER A 84 -5.56 -0.73 -15.05
C SER A 84 -4.95 -1.51 -16.22
N PRO A 85 -5.18 -1.10 -17.49
CA PRO A 85 -4.53 -1.74 -18.62
C PRO A 85 -3.01 -1.58 -18.58
N VAL A 86 -2.51 -0.46 -18.08
CA VAL A 86 -1.07 -0.20 -17.92
C VAL A 86 -0.44 -1.20 -16.94
N LEU A 87 -1.10 -1.44 -15.80
CA LEU A 87 -0.60 -2.43 -14.83
C LEU A 87 -0.77 -3.87 -15.33
N ALA A 88 -1.87 -4.17 -16.03
CA ALA A 88 -2.07 -5.49 -16.63
C ALA A 88 -0.97 -5.84 -17.64
N GLU A 89 -0.46 -4.85 -18.38
CA GLU A 89 0.62 -5.03 -19.33
C GLU A 89 1.99 -5.09 -18.68
N HIS A 90 2.28 -4.18 -17.74
CA HIS A 90 3.65 -3.97 -17.25
C HIS A 90 3.93 -4.55 -15.85
N VAL A 91 2.92 -4.64 -14.98
CA VAL A 91 3.03 -5.12 -13.59
C VAL A 91 1.82 -5.98 -13.21
N PRO A 92 1.51 -7.06 -13.98
CA PRO A 92 0.29 -7.84 -13.82
C PRO A 92 0.14 -8.47 -12.43
N LEU A 93 1.23 -8.79 -11.74
CA LEU A 93 1.21 -9.29 -10.36
C LEU A 93 0.52 -8.29 -9.42
N LEU A 94 0.81 -6.98 -9.54
CA LEU A 94 0.21 -5.96 -8.69
C LEU A 94 -1.29 -5.77 -8.98
N ALA A 95 -1.67 -5.72 -10.26
CA ALA A 95 -3.07 -5.64 -10.67
C ALA A 95 -3.87 -6.84 -10.13
N HIS A 96 -3.33 -8.05 -10.29
CA HIS A 96 -3.96 -9.27 -9.79
C HIS A 96 -4.10 -9.28 -8.27
N ALA A 97 -3.04 -8.93 -7.52
CA ALA A 97 -3.09 -8.88 -6.06
C ALA A 97 -4.11 -7.85 -5.56
N ALA A 98 -4.26 -6.71 -6.24
CA ALA A 98 -5.27 -5.71 -5.90
C ALA A 98 -6.70 -6.27 -6.00
N GLY A 99 -6.98 -7.16 -6.95
CA GLY A 99 -8.26 -7.86 -7.09
C GLY A 99 -8.61 -8.80 -5.93
N HIS A 100 -7.61 -9.18 -5.12
CA HIS A 100 -7.79 -10.03 -3.94
C HIS A 100 -8.01 -9.24 -2.65
N VAL A 101 -7.94 -7.90 -2.69
CA VAL A 101 -8.20 -7.05 -1.53
C VAL A 101 -9.70 -7.00 -1.24
N GLY A 102 -10.12 -7.56 -0.09
CA GLY A 102 -11.49 -7.50 0.42
C GLY A 102 -12.54 -7.94 -0.60
N ASP A 103 -13.53 -7.09 -0.78
CA ASP A 103 -14.62 -7.18 -1.74
C ASP A 103 -14.66 -5.94 -2.65
N PRO A 104 -15.55 -5.91 -3.68
CA PRO A 104 -15.69 -4.75 -4.55
C PRO A 104 -15.98 -3.44 -3.80
N GLN A 105 -16.72 -3.46 -2.70
CA GLN A 105 -17.06 -2.26 -1.93
C GLN A 105 -15.80 -1.69 -1.26
N VAL A 106 -14.94 -2.57 -0.73
CA VAL A 106 -13.63 -2.19 -0.17
C VAL A 106 -12.75 -1.60 -1.27
N ARG A 107 -12.66 -2.26 -2.42
CA ARG A 107 -11.80 -1.81 -3.53
C ARG A 107 -12.23 -0.48 -4.14
N HIS A 108 -13.53 -0.17 -4.15
CA HIS A 108 -14.07 1.13 -4.59
C HIS A 108 -13.65 2.30 -3.70
N ARG A 109 -13.28 2.06 -2.45
CA ARG A 109 -12.94 3.11 -1.49
C ARG A 109 -11.50 3.06 -1.04
N GLY A 110 -10.98 1.86 -0.74
CA GLY A 110 -9.61 1.65 -0.31
C GLY A 110 -8.61 2.13 -1.37
N THR A 111 -7.47 2.65 -0.92
CA THR A 111 -6.41 3.20 -1.78
C THR A 111 -5.13 2.41 -1.59
N ILE A 112 -4.32 2.33 -2.65
CA ILE A 112 -3.02 1.63 -2.56
C ILE A 112 -2.14 2.25 -1.47
N GLY A 113 -1.96 3.57 -1.49
CA GLY A 113 -1.14 4.26 -0.48
C GLY A 113 -1.67 4.11 0.94
N GLY A 114 -3.01 4.10 1.12
CA GLY A 114 -3.62 3.87 2.43
C GLY A 114 -3.35 2.47 2.96
N SER A 115 -3.35 1.44 2.09
CA SER A 115 -3.01 0.07 2.47
C SER A 115 -1.55 -0.05 2.88
N LEU A 116 -0.63 0.57 2.11
CA LEU A 116 0.80 0.54 2.39
C LEU A 116 1.14 1.31 3.68
N ALA A 117 0.63 2.54 3.83
CA ALA A 117 0.88 3.37 5.00
C ALA A 117 0.29 2.78 6.31
N HIS A 118 -0.80 2.01 6.20
CA HIS A 118 -1.40 1.31 7.35
C HIS A 118 -0.49 0.22 7.92
N ALA A 119 0.40 -0.33 7.11
CA ALA A 119 1.42 -1.32 7.49
C ALA A 119 0.86 -2.56 8.22
N ASP A 120 -0.34 -3.01 7.83
CA ASP A 120 -0.90 -4.29 8.30
C ASP A 120 -0.17 -5.44 7.57
N PRO A 121 0.54 -6.33 8.28
CA PRO A 121 1.25 -7.45 7.66
C PRO A 121 0.31 -8.45 6.96
N ALA A 122 -0.96 -8.47 7.30
CA ALA A 122 -1.98 -9.31 6.65
C ALA A 122 -2.55 -8.70 5.36
N SER A 123 -2.15 -7.47 5.01
CA SER A 123 -2.53 -6.85 3.74
C SER A 123 -1.78 -7.44 2.56
N ASP A 124 -2.48 -7.62 1.44
CA ASP A 124 -1.95 -8.25 0.22
C ASP A 124 -0.90 -7.39 -0.49
N LEU A 125 -1.14 -6.08 -0.59
CA LEU A 125 -0.30 -5.17 -1.39
C LEU A 125 1.08 -4.86 -0.79
N PRO A 126 1.26 -4.74 0.53
CA PRO A 126 2.59 -4.56 1.12
C PRO A 126 3.59 -5.64 0.72
N ALA A 127 3.22 -6.90 0.83
CA ALA A 127 4.10 -8.01 0.44
C ALA A 127 4.31 -8.08 -1.09
N THR A 128 3.28 -7.72 -1.87
CA THR A 128 3.37 -7.68 -3.33
C THR A 128 4.33 -6.60 -3.81
N THR A 129 4.22 -5.38 -3.29
CA THR A 129 5.12 -4.27 -3.65
C THR A 129 6.54 -4.49 -3.14
N LEU A 130 6.70 -5.17 -2.00
CA LEU A 130 7.99 -5.60 -1.47
C LEU A 130 8.67 -6.62 -2.40
N ALA A 131 7.93 -7.65 -2.87
CA ALA A 131 8.44 -8.62 -3.84
C ALA A 131 8.86 -7.97 -5.16
N LEU A 132 8.16 -6.93 -5.58
CA LEU A 132 8.43 -6.18 -6.81
C LEU A 132 9.59 -5.17 -6.68
N GLY A 133 10.14 -4.97 -5.49
CA GLY A 133 11.20 -3.99 -5.24
C GLY A 133 10.73 -2.55 -5.44
N ALA A 134 9.50 -2.24 -5.02
CA ALA A 134 8.92 -0.91 -5.18
C ALA A 134 9.66 0.15 -4.35
N THR A 135 9.52 1.41 -4.77
CA THR A 135 9.94 2.61 -4.04
C THR A 135 8.73 3.45 -3.71
N TYR A 136 8.67 3.97 -2.51
CA TYR A 136 7.59 4.83 -2.02
C TYR A 136 8.09 6.26 -1.88
N VAL A 137 7.29 7.21 -2.34
CA VAL A 137 7.58 8.65 -2.21
C VAL A 137 6.74 9.19 -1.06
N ALA A 138 7.41 9.63 -0.01
CA ALA A 138 6.82 10.33 1.12
C ALA A 138 7.03 11.82 0.97
N GLN A 139 6.03 12.61 1.35
CA GLN A 139 6.10 14.07 1.40
C GLN A 139 5.77 14.54 2.82
N GLY A 140 6.59 15.44 3.34
CA GLY A 140 6.42 16.09 4.63
C GLY A 140 6.75 17.57 4.55
N PRO A 141 6.79 18.28 5.67
CA PRO A 141 7.07 19.73 5.71
C PRO A 141 8.47 20.09 5.18
N ASN A 142 9.41 19.15 5.21
CA ASN A 142 10.78 19.34 4.75
C ASN A 142 11.01 18.92 3.29
N GLY A 143 9.96 18.61 2.54
CA GLY A 143 10.02 18.17 1.15
C GLY A 143 9.66 16.71 0.97
N THR A 144 10.19 16.10 -0.11
CA THR A 144 9.92 14.71 -0.48
C THR A 144 11.14 13.83 -0.26
N ARG A 145 10.91 12.56 0.07
CA ARG A 145 11.96 11.54 0.12
C ARG A 145 11.48 10.21 -0.44
N GLU A 146 12.40 9.43 -0.93
CA GLU A 146 12.15 8.08 -1.42
C GLU A 146 12.52 7.05 -0.35
N ILE A 147 11.72 6.01 -0.23
CA ILE A 147 11.90 4.92 0.72
C ILE A 147 11.72 3.61 -0.03
N ALA A 148 12.73 2.75 -0.04
CA ALA A 148 12.57 1.42 -0.60
C ALA A 148 11.52 0.63 0.19
N ALA A 149 10.72 -0.19 -0.48
CA ALA A 149 9.71 -1.03 0.19
C ALA A 149 10.33 -1.93 1.27
N ALA A 150 11.59 -2.34 1.08
CA ALA A 150 12.34 -3.15 2.04
C ALA A 150 12.63 -2.43 3.38
N ASP A 151 12.68 -1.10 3.35
CA ASP A 151 13.00 -0.25 4.50
C ASP A 151 11.76 0.43 5.08
N PHE A 152 10.56 0.10 4.58
CA PHE A 152 9.35 0.85 4.92
C PHE A 152 8.60 0.31 6.13
N TYR A 153 8.67 -0.99 6.40
CA TYR A 153 7.86 -1.66 7.44
C TYR A 153 8.70 -1.98 8.67
N HIS A 154 8.34 -1.42 9.82
CA HIS A 154 9.12 -1.55 11.06
C HIS A 154 8.46 -2.44 12.12
N GLY A 155 7.19 -2.81 11.94
CA GLY A 155 6.43 -3.64 12.88
C GLY A 155 4.93 -3.61 12.58
N TYR A 156 4.12 -4.19 13.47
CA TYR A 156 2.67 -4.13 13.34
C TYR A 156 2.19 -2.68 13.27
N PHE A 157 1.49 -2.33 12.18
CA PHE A 157 0.91 -1.00 11.96
C PHE A 157 1.92 0.15 12.11
N THR A 158 3.20 -0.16 11.83
CA THR A 158 4.29 0.82 11.97
C THR A 158 5.07 0.89 10.66
N SER A 159 5.01 2.04 10.01
CA SER A 159 5.76 2.36 8.79
C SER A 159 6.90 3.33 9.06
N ALA A 160 7.76 3.55 8.06
CA ALA A 160 8.86 4.52 8.11
C ALA A 160 8.39 5.98 7.95
N LEU A 161 7.09 6.23 7.76
CA LEU A 161 6.56 7.59 7.67
C LEU A 161 6.66 8.29 9.03
N ALA A 162 7.14 9.52 9.04
CA ALA A 162 7.03 10.39 10.20
C ALA A 162 5.55 10.80 10.42
N PRO A 163 5.17 11.24 11.64
CA PRO A 163 3.79 11.62 11.95
C PRO A 163 3.20 12.71 11.03
N ASP A 164 4.05 13.57 10.49
CA ASP A 164 3.75 14.69 9.60
C ASP A 164 4.04 14.40 8.13
N GLU A 165 4.34 13.14 7.78
CA GLU A 165 4.56 12.69 6.40
C GLU A 165 3.35 11.97 5.83
N MET A 166 3.15 12.16 4.54
CA MET A 166 2.13 11.49 3.74
C MET A 166 2.78 10.73 2.58
N LEU A 167 2.33 9.49 2.35
CA LEU A 167 2.68 8.75 1.14
C LEU A 167 1.95 9.38 -0.06
N THR A 168 2.70 9.76 -1.09
CA THR A 168 2.16 10.46 -2.27
C THR A 168 2.23 9.64 -3.55
N GLU A 169 3.26 8.80 -3.73
CA GLU A 169 3.45 7.99 -4.94
C GLU A 169 4.08 6.64 -4.61
N ILE A 170 3.76 5.64 -5.38
CA ILE A 170 4.37 4.31 -5.37
C ILE A 170 4.98 4.08 -6.76
N ARG A 171 6.28 3.78 -6.84
CA ARG A 171 6.98 3.45 -8.06
C ARG A 171 7.30 1.96 -8.08
N VAL A 172 6.87 1.28 -9.14
CA VAL A 172 7.04 -0.16 -9.27
C VAL A 172 7.78 -0.46 -10.57
N PRO A 173 8.89 -1.20 -10.53
CA PRO A 173 9.60 -1.60 -11.75
C PRO A 173 8.69 -2.42 -12.68
N LYS A 174 8.83 -2.20 -14.00
CA LYS A 174 8.16 -3.01 -15.02
C LYS A 174 8.69 -4.43 -15.00
N MET A 175 7.81 -5.42 -15.05
CA MET A 175 8.19 -6.83 -14.93
C MET A 175 8.83 -7.41 -16.20
N GLY A 176 8.66 -6.75 -17.36
CA GLY A 176 9.35 -7.11 -18.60
C GLY A 176 9.13 -8.56 -19.03
N GLY A 177 7.90 -9.08 -18.96
CA GLY A 177 7.55 -10.46 -19.35
C GLY A 177 7.94 -11.52 -18.34
N ALA A 178 8.23 -11.16 -17.09
CA ALA A 178 8.46 -12.12 -16.00
C ALA A 178 7.24 -13.03 -15.78
N GLY A 179 7.50 -14.30 -15.47
CA GLY A 179 6.48 -15.18 -14.89
C GLY A 179 6.14 -14.73 -13.48
N TRP A 180 4.87 -14.86 -13.08
CA TRP A 180 4.44 -14.44 -11.75
C TRP A 180 3.30 -15.29 -11.22
N SER A 181 3.11 -15.26 -9.89
CA SER A 181 1.97 -15.87 -9.21
C SER A 181 1.65 -15.10 -7.93
N PHE A 182 0.37 -14.99 -7.61
CA PHE A 182 -0.12 -14.58 -6.30
C PHE A 182 -1.03 -15.66 -5.75
N GLN A 183 -0.70 -16.19 -4.59
CA GLN A 183 -1.48 -17.21 -3.91
C GLN A 183 -1.90 -16.68 -2.54
N LYS A 184 -3.19 -16.72 -2.26
CA LYS A 184 -3.76 -16.28 -0.99
C LYS A 184 -4.56 -17.41 -0.37
N PHE A 185 -4.12 -17.90 0.77
CA PHE A 185 -4.88 -18.84 1.56
C PHE A 185 -5.69 -18.10 2.61
N ASN A 186 -6.99 -18.17 2.50
CA ASN A 186 -7.95 -17.52 3.38
C ASN A 186 -9.13 -18.45 3.68
N ARG A 187 -9.90 -18.13 4.71
CA ARG A 187 -11.06 -18.93 5.14
C ARG A 187 -12.28 -18.65 4.27
N ARG A 188 -12.51 -17.38 3.96
CA ARG A 188 -13.60 -16.90 3.12
C ARG A 188 -13.01 -15.96 2.08
N ALA A 189 -13.64 -15.84 0.91
CA ALA A 189 -13.13 -15.06 -0.21
C ALA A 189 -12.74 -13.60 0.13
N GLN A 190 -13.39 -13.00 1.14
CA GLN A 190 -13.18 -11.61 1.53
C GLN A 190 -12.27 -11.43 2.75
N ASP A 191 -11.81 -12.53 3.36
CA ASP A 191 -10.97 -12.46 4.56
C ASP A 191 -9.55 -12.00 4.22
N TRP A 192 -8.87 -11.48 5.24
CA TRP A 192 -7.41 -11.35 5.22
C TRP A 192 -6.76 -12.70 4.96
N ALA A 193 -5.56 -12.68 4.42
CA ALA A 193 -4.80 -13.89 4.25
C ALA A 193 -4.46 -14.52 5.62
N ILE A 194 -4.67 -15.83 5.75
CA ILE A 194 -4.00 -16.64 6.77
C ILE A 194 -2.52 -16.67 6.42
N VAL A 195 -2.21 -16.87 5.13
CA VAL A 195 -0.90 -16.74 4.53
C VAL A 195 -1.08 -16.40 3.05
N GLY A 196 -0.19 -15.60 2.49
CA GLY A 196 -0.15 -15.32 1.07
C GLY A 196 1.28 -15.23 0.56
N VAL A 197 1.44 -15.46 -0.74
CA VAL A 197 2.73 -15.40 -1.43
C VAL A 197 2.55 -14.63 -2.73
N ALA A 198 3.32 -13.56 -2.90
CA ALA A 198 3.51 -12.86 -4.16
C ALA A 198 4.90 -13.22 -4.70
N ALA A 199 4.97 -13.80 -5.90
CA ALA A 199 6.24 -14.21 -6.48
C ALA A 199 6.32 -13.84 -7.96
N TRP A 200 7.53 -13.51 -8.42
CA TRP A 200 7.84 -13.32 -9.83
C TRP A 200 9.26 -13.80 -10.13
N GLN A 201 9.48 -14.17 -11.40
CA GLN A 201 10.78 -14.61 -11.88
C GLN A 201 10.99 -14.18 -13.33
N ARG A 202 12.21 -13.70 -13.62
CA ARG A 202 12.69 -13.40 -14.97
C ARG A 202 14.16 -13.81 -15.08
N GLY A 203 14.43 -14.90 -15.78
CA GLY A 203 15.76 -15.49 -15.81
C GLY A 203 16.25 -15.85 -14.39
N SER A 204 17.38 -15.27 -13.97
CA SER A 204 17.92 -15.42 -12.62
C SER A 204 17.39 -14.40 -11.61
N GLU A 205 16.62 -13.39 -12.04
CA GLU A 205 16.00 -12.42 -11.14
C GLU A 205 14.69 -13.00 -10.59
N CYS A 206 14.48 -12.83 -9.29
CA CYS A 206 13.30 -13.36 -8.61
C CYS A 206 12.97 -12.50 -7.39
N GLY A 207 11.68 -12.29 -7.14
CA GLY A 207 11.18 -11.65 -5.94
C GLY A 207 10.08 -12.49 -5.31
N VAL A 208 10.16 -12.71 -3.98
CA VAL A 208 9.16 -13.49 -3.23
C VAL A 208 8.79 -12.70 -1.97
N GLY A 209 7.55 -12.25 -1.91
CA GLY A 209 6.96 -11.56 -0.75
C GLY A 209 5.94 -12.43 -0.04
N LEU A 210 6.01 -12.46 1.29
CA LEU A 210 5.11 -13.26 2.12
C LEU A 210 4.14 -12.35 2.89
N VAL A 211 2.85 -12.66 2.78
CA VAL A 211 1.76 -11.98 3.48
C VAL A 211 1.49 -12.70 4.79
N ASN A 212 1.39 -11.96 5.89
CA ASN A 212 0.97 -12.43 7.22
C ASN A 212 1.85 -13.54 7.83
N MET A 213 3.16 -13.52 7.54
CA MET A 213 4.10 -14.52 8.07
C MET A 213 4.98 -13.98 9.22
N ALA A 214 4.93 -12.67 9.49
CA ALA A 214 5.66 -12.01 10.58
C ALA A 214 4.94 -10.71 10.96
N SER A 215 5.56 -9.90 11.83
CA SER A 215 5.06 -8.57 12.23
C SER A 215 5.13 -7.52 11.11
N THR A 216 5.82 -7.83 10.01
CA THR A 216 5.91 -7.03 8.80
C THR A 216 5.75 -7.94 7.58
N PRO A 217 5.45 -7.41 6.39
CA PRO A 217 5.62 -8.17 5.14
C PRO A 217 7.05 -8.70 5.03
N VAL A 218 7.22 -9.93 4.57
CA VAL A 218 8.54 -10.58 4.53
C VAL A 218 9.04 -10.69 3.09
N LEU A 219 10.24 -10.22 2.81
CA LEU A 219 10.97 -10.54 1.59
C LEU A 219 11.76 -11.85 1.80
N ALA A 220 11.33 -12.93 1.15
CA ALA A 220 11.95 -14.24 1.28
C ALA A 220 13.20 -14.35 0.40
N SER A 221 14.23 -13.59 0.72
CA SER A 221 15.47 -13.48 -0.08
C SER A 221 16.21 -14.81 -0.23
N SER A 222 16.18 -15.67 0.79
CA SER A 222 16.79 -17.02 0.70
C SER A 222 16.07 -17.91 -0.33
N VAL A 223 14.74 -17.82 -0.43
CA VAL A 223 13.95 -18.55 -1.44
C VAL A 223 14.25 -17.98 -2.82
N ALA A 224 14.26 -16.65 -2.97
CA ALA A 224 14.60 -15.99 -4.22
C ALA A 224 16.01 -16.40 -4.70
N SER A 225 16.98 -16.43 -3.79
CA SER A 225 18.36 -16.86 -4.12
C SER A 225 18.43 -18.33 -4.52
N ALA A 226 17.69 -19.23 -3.86
CA ALA A 226 17.65 -20.65 -4.21
C ALA A 226 17.03 -20.86 -5.60
N VAL A 227 15.91 -20.20 -5.90
CA VAL A 227 15.25 -20.26 -7.23
C VAL A 227 16.18 -19.71 -8.31
N ALA A 228 16.84 -18.59 -8.07
CA ALA A 228 17.83 -18.02 -8.99
C ALA A 228 19.02 -18.98 -9.24
N GLY A 229 19.37 -19.80 -8.24
CA GLY A 229 20.40 -20.85 -8.33
C GLY A 229 19.93 -22.15 -8.99
N GLY A 230 18.68 -22.24 -9.46
CA GLY A 230 18.12 -23.40 -10.17
C GLY A 230 17.41 -24.43 -9.27
N ALA A 231 17.09 -24.08 -8.03
CA ALA A 231 16.20 -24.91 -7.21
C ALA A 231 14.79 -24.93 -7.80
N SER A 232 14.19 -26.12 -7.86
CA SER A 232 12.82 -26.38 -8.37
C SER A 232 11.89 -26.83 -7.25
#